data_7dededc796652fbed27193bfb40cb14a
#
_entry.id   7dededc796652fbed27193bfb40cb14a
#
_cell.length_a   1.000
_cell.length_b   1.000
_cell.length_c   1.000
_cell.angle_alpha   90.00
_cell.angle_beta   90.00
_cell.angle_gamma   90.00
#
_symmetry.space_group_name_H-M   'P 1'
#
loop_
_entity.id
_entity.type
_entity.pdbx_description
1 polymer ?
#
loop_
_entity_poly.entity_id
_entity_poly.type
_entity_poly.pdbx_seq_one_letter_code
_entity_poly.pdbx_strand_id
1 'polypeptide(L)'
;MTVTNMQSGTNVHEIADGIYRVNTPVKIAGAGEFSFNQYLIMDDQPLLFHTGPRKMFPLVREAVASLLPVERLRYIALSHVEADECGSLNEWLHIAPQSVPLCGTVAAMVSIDDLADRAPAHLPMESGSRWASIPCVGSTHRTCRTPGSAAI
;
A
#
# COMPACT_ATOMS: atom_id res chain seq x y z
N MET A 1 3.01 1.92 18.60
CA MET A 1 4.17 1.66 17.71
C MET A 1 4.84 0.39 18.19
N THR A 2 5.02 -0.58 17.30
CA THR A 2 5.65 -1.87 17.60
C THR A 2 6.84 -2.04 16.65
N VAL A 3 8.03 -2.30 17.22
CA VAL A 3 9.23 -2.61 16.42
C VAL A 3 9.13 -4.07 15.98
N THR A 4 9.18 -4.29 14.67
CA THR A 4 9.10 -5.63 14.06
C THR A 4 10.47 -6.19 13.75
N ASN A 5 11.46 -5.33 13.53
CA ASN A 5 12.83 -5.75 13.30
C ASN A 5 13.81 -4.85 14.08
N MET A 6 14.44 -5.40 15.09
CA MET A 6 15.35 -4.68 15.99
C MET A 6 16.63 -4.21 15.30
N GLN A 7 17.11 -4.93 14.29
CA GLN A 7 18.37 -4.60 13.61
C GLN A 7 18.21 -3.38 12.70
N SER A 8 17.10 -3.30 11.96
CA SER A 8 16.82 -2.20 11.04
C SER A 8 16.06 -1.03 11.70
N GLY A 9 15.42 -1.28 12.85
CA GLY A 9 14.49 -0.35 13.47
C GLY A 9 13.13 -0.28 12.76
N THR A 10 12.84 -1.19 11.84
CA THR A 10 11.54 -1.28 11.16
C THR A 10 10.44 -1.46 12.19
N ASN A 11 9.40 -0.65 12.06
CA ASN A 11 8.31 -0.63 13.01
C ASN A 11 6.95 -0.40 12.35
N VAL A 12 5.91 -0.75 13.09
CA VAL A 12 4.51 -0.58 12.69
C VAL A 12 3.81 0.34 13.68
N HIS A 13 3.04 1.27 13.17
CA HIS A 13 2.25 2.20 13.95
C HIS A 13 0.85 2.36 13.33
N GLU A 14 -0.19 2.09 14.11
CA GLU A 14 -1.55 2.41 13.71
C GLU A 14 -1.74 3.92 13.78
N ILE A 15 -2.00 4.54 12.61
CA ILE A 15 -2.12 6.00 12.48
C ILE A 15 -3.56 6.46 12.39
N ALA A 16 -4.47 5.55 12.04
CA ALA A 16 -5.92 5.73 12.05
C ALA A 16 -6.56 4.35 12.17
N ASP A 17 -7.86 4.27 12.45
CA ASP A 17 -8.60 3.00 12.59
C ASP A 17 -8.38 2.11 11.35
N GLY A 18 -7.71 0.98 11.57
CA GLY A 18 -7.36 0.02 10.52
C GLY A 18 -6.30 0.48 9.51
N ILE A 19 -5.63 1.63 9.72
CA ILE A 19 -4.55 2.11 8.85
C ILE A 19 -3.22 2.10 9.60
N TYR A 20 -2.31 1.27 9.12
CA TYR A 20 -1.00 1.06 9.72
C TYR A 20 0.10 1.61 8.81
N ARG A 21 1.01 2.40 9.39
CA ARG A 21 2.25 2.79 8.74
C ARG A 21 3.34 1.81 9.10
N VAL A 22 3.96 1.21 8.10
CA VAL A 22 5.24 0.52 8.20
C VAL A 22 6.33 1.54 7.94
N ASN A 23 7.25 1.71 8.88
CA ASN A 23 8.35 2.67 8.79
C ASN A 23 9.68 1.93 8.89
N THR A 24 10.57 2.15 7.94
CA THR A 24 11.95 1.63 7.97
C THR A 24 12.92 2.79 7.94
N PRO A 25 13.59 3.12 9.07
CA PRO A 25 14.60 4.17 9.13
C PRO A 25 15.86 3.74 8.38
N VAL A 26 16.49 4.67 7.70
CA VAL A 26 17.71 4.46 6.92
C VAL A 26 18.70 5.58 7.19
N LYS A 27 19.96 5.20 7.40
CA LYS A 27 21.08 6.14 7.48
C LYS A 27 21.90 6.05 6.21
N ILE A 28 22.02 7.17 5.50
CA ILE A 28 22.85 7.27 4.32
C ILE A 28 24.07 8.11 4.65
N ALA A 29 25.25 7.51 4.50
CA ALA A 29 26.51 8.23 4.74
C ALA A 29 26.59 9.48 3.85
N GLY A 30 26.74 10.65 4.48
CA GLY A 30 26.80 11.95 3.81
C GLY A 30 25.45 12.58 3.42
N ALA A 31 24.32 11.86 3.56
CA ALA A 31 22.99 12.39 3.23
C ALA A 31 22.05 12.49 4.45
N GLY A 32 22.47 11.94 5.61
CA GLY A 32 21.68 12.01 6.83
C GLY A 32 20.75 10.81 7.07
N GLU A 33 19.70 11.04 7.85
CA GLU A 33 18.70 10.03 8.19
C GLU A 33 17.39 10.34 7.46
N PHE A 34 16.78 9.31 6.89
CA PHE A 34 15.42 9.38 6.38
C PHE A 34 14.71 8.04 6.59
N SER A 35 13.44 7.92 6.19
CA SER A 35 12.72 6.65 6.34
C SER A 35 11.85 6.37 5.12
N PHE A 36 11.76 5.09 4.78
CA PHE A 36 10.75 4.60 3.85
C PHE A 36 9.46 4.28 4.61
N ASN A 37 8.34 4.62 4.01
CA ASN A 37 7.04 4.39 4.60
C ASN A 37 6.13 3.67 3.60
N GLN A 38 5.51 2.59 4.07
CA GLN A 38 4.43 1.90 3.40
C GLN A 38 3.20 1.96 4.30
N TYR A 39 2.02 1.83 3.72
CA TYR A 39 0.79 1.86 4.50
C TYR A 39 -0.04 0.62 4.22
N LEU A 40 -0.45 -0.06 5.29
CA LEU A 40 -1.36 -1.19 5.23
C LEU A 40 -2.75 -0.72 5.65
N ILE A 41 -3.73 -0.90 4.79
CA ILE A 41 -5.14 -0.65 5.09
C ILE A 41 -5.80 -1.99 5.35
N MET A 42 -6.28 -2.18 6.59
CA MET A 42 -6.95 -3.37 7.06
C MET A 42 -8.45 -3.23 6.82
N ASP A 43 -8.95 -3.93 5.83
CA ASP A 43 -10.37 -3.98 5.49
C ASP A 43 -10.72 -5.40 5.03
N ASP A 44 -11.95 -5.63 4.61
CA ASP A 44 -12.38 -6.90 3.98
C ASP A 44 -11.52 -7.24 2.74
N GLN A 45 -11.02 -6.22 2.07
CA GLN A 45 -10.07 -6.31 0.96
C GLN A 45 -8.78 -5.55 1.31
N PRO A 46 -7.86 -6.14 2.08
CA PRO A 46 -6.68 -5.46 2.55
C PRO A 46 -5.81 -4.94 1.42
N LEU A 47 -5.27 -3.73 1.61
CA LEU A 47 -4.47 -3.03 0.63
C LEU A 47 -3.12 -2.62 1.23
N LEU A 48 -2.03 -2.93 0.52
CA LEU A 48 -0.71 -2.38 0.79
C LEU A 48 -0.47 -1.21 -0.17
N PHE A 49 -0.22 -0.02 0.37
CA PHE A 49 0.10 1.18 -0.39
C PHE A 49 1.61 1.41 -0.38
N HIS A 50 2.23 1.39 -1.55
CA HIS A 50 3.66 1.31 -1.81
C HIS A 50 4.29 0.01 -1.29
N THR A 51 5.35 -0.41 -1.94
CA THR A 51 6.02 -1.68 -1.62
C THR A 51 7.41 -1.46 -1.01
N GLY A 52 7.99 -0.28 -1.22
CA GLY A 52 9.37 0.01 -0.89
C GLY A 52 10.38 -0.53 -1.91
N PRO A 53 11.65 -0.16 -1.75
CA PRO A 53 12.74 -0.69 -2.55
C PRO A 53 12.84 -2.22 -2.41
N ARG A 54 13.27 -2.88 -3.48
CA ARG A 54 13.38 -4.36 -3.51
C ARG A 54 14.17 -4.93 -2.35
N LYS A 55 15.25 -4.28 -1.95
CA LYS A 55 16.10 -4.71 -0.83
C LYS A 55 15.38 -4.67 0.54
N MET A 56 14.32 -3.89 0.64
CA MET A 56 13.54 -3.76 1.88
C MET A 56 12.37 -4.74 1.96
N PHE A 57 12.10 -5.48 0.89
CA PHE A 57 11.00 -6.45 0.87
C PHE A 57 10.95 -7.37 2.11
N PRO A 58 12.06 -7.98 2.58
CA PRO A 58 12.00 -8.84 3.77
C PRO A 58 11.53 -8.11 5.03
N LEU A 59 11.94 -6.85 5.21
CA LEU A 59 11.60 -6.03 6.38
C LEU A 59 10.12 -5.61 6.34
N VAL A 60 9.67 -5.14 5.18
CA VAL A 60 8.26 -4.73 5.00
C VAL A 60 7.34 -5.94 5.09
N ARG A 61 7.74 -7.09 4.52
CA ARG A 61 7.01 -8.35 4.64
C ARG A 61 6.86 -8.78 6.10
N GLU A 62 7.95 -8.77 6.89
CA GLU A 62 7.92 -9.10 8.31
C GLU A 62 6.94 -8.19 9.06
N ALA A 63 6.98 -6.89 8.79
CA ALA A 63 6.10 -5.91 9.39
C ALA A 63 4.63 -6.16 9.03
N VAL A 64 4.31 -6.37 7.76
CA VAL A 64 2.95 -6.68 7.30
C VAL A 64 2.47 -8.01 7.88
N ALA A 65 3.31 -9.05 7.89
CA ALA A 65 2.98 -10.37 8.42
C ALA A 65 2.67 -10.34 9.94
N SER A 66 3.17 -9.35 10.67
CA SER A 66 2.81 -9.16 12.09
C SER A 66 1.37 -8.69 12.30
N LEU A 67 0.71 -8.19 11.26
CA LEU A 67 -0.65 -7.66 11.30
C LEU A 67 -1.68 -8.57 10.63
N LEU A 68 -1.32 -9.18 9.48
CA LEU A 68 -2.21 -10.11 8.77
C LEU A 68 -1.41 -11.13 7.96
N PRO A 69 -1.96 -12.31 7.67
CA PRO A 69 -1.39 -13.22 6.68
C PRO A 69 -1.23 -12.51 5.33
N VAL A 70 -0.01 -12.44 4.78
CA VAL A 70 0.29 -11.65 3.56
C VAL A 70 -0.50 -12.13 2.34
N GLU A 71 -0.88 -13.39 2.30
CA GLU A 71 -1.69 -14.01 1.26
C GLU A 71 -3.11 -13.40 1.18
N ARG A 72 -3.56 -12.72 2.24
CA ARG A 72 -4.84 -12.03 2.29
C ARG A 72 -4.83 -10.67 1.60
N LEU A 73 -3.66 -10.12 1.27
CA LEU A 73 -3.60 -8.86 0.52
C LEU A 73 -4.40 -8.99 -0.79
N ARG A 74 -5.28 -8.02 -1.01
CA ARG A 74 -6.12 -7.96 -2.20
C ARG A 74 -5.62 -6.95 -3.22
N TYR A 75 -5.02 -5.87 -2.75
CA TYR A 75 -4.48 -4.81 -3.60
C TYR A 75 -3.08 -4.41 -3.16
N ILE A 76 -2.26 -4.07 -4.14
CA ILE A 76 -0.96 -3.40 -3.96
C ILE A 76 -1.05 -2.10 -4.73
N ALA A 77 -1.27 -1.00 -4.01
CA ALA A 77 -1.52 0.30 -4.61
C ALA A 77 -0.25 1.13 -4.74
N LEU A 78 -0.15 1.85 -5.84
CA LEU A 78 1.00 2.67 -6.19
C LEU A 78 0.54 4.06 -6.63
N SER A 79 1.16 5.13 -6.09
CA SER A 79 0.94 6.50 -6.56
C SER A 79 1.89 6.89 -7.68
N HIS A 80 3.13 6.38 -7.62
CA HIS A 80 4.21 6.62 -8.58
C HIS A 80 4.88 5.32 -8.99
N VAL A 81 5.64 5.35 -10.08
CA VAL A 81 6.41 4.21 -10.59
C VAL A 81 7.89 4.54 -10.42
N GLU A 82 8.33 4.57 -9.17
CA GLU A 82 9.71 4.79 -8.77
C GLU A 82 10.20 3.60 -7.92
N ALA A 83 11.50 3.33 -7.95
CA ALA A 83 12.07 2.14 -7.31
C ALA A 83 11.85 2.06 -5.79
N ASP A 84 11.69 3.19 -5.13
CA ASP A 84 11.41 3.29 -3.70
C ASP A 84 9.93 3.07 -3.34
N GLU A 85 9.06 3.08 -4.34
CA GLU A 85 7.61 2.88 -4.16
C GLU A 85 7.14 1.55 -4.73
N CYS A 86 7.62 1.16 -5.92
CA CYS A 86 7.18 -0.07 -6.61
C CYS A 86 8.27 -1.15 -6.72
N GLY A 87 9.46 -0.92 -6.16
CA GLY A 87 10.64 -1.79 -6.41
C GLY A 87 10.50 -3.23 -5.97
N SER A 88 9.60 -3.56 -5.04
CA SER A 88 9.31 -4.94 -4.64
C SER A 88 7.91 -5.41 -5.05
N LEU A 89 7.30 -4.79 -6.06
CA LEU A 89 5.95 -5.14 -6.50
C LEU A 89 5.80 -6.63 -6.83
N ASN A 90 6.69 -7.18 -7.63
CA ASN A 90 6.58 -8.57 -8.07
C ASN A 90 6.84 -9.58 -6.96
N GLU A 91 7.71 -9.26 -5.99
CA GLU A 91 7.87 -10.06 -4.78
C GLU A 91 6.56 -10.15 -3.98
N TRP A 92 5.81 -9.06 -3.88
CA TRP A 92 4.50 -9.05 -3.23
C TRP A 92 3.47 -9.84 -4.03
N LEU A 93 3.41 -9.64 -5.36
CA LEU A 93 2.50 -10.40 -6.22
C LEU A 93 2.76 -11.91 -6.15
N HIS A 94 4.02 -12.31 -5.96
CA HIS A 94 4.39 -13.72 -5.81
C HIS A 94 3.85 -14.34 -4.52
N ILE A 95 3.98 -13.64 -3.38
CA ILE A 95 3.56 -14.17 -2.07
C ILE A 95 2.09 -13.92 -1.75
N ALA A 96 1.44 -13.02 -2.46
CA ALA A 96 0.01 -12.69 -2.33
C ALA A 96 -0.70 -13.01 -3.65
N PRO A 97 -1.01 -14.28 -3.96
CA PRO A 97 -1.48 -14.72 -5.28
C PRO A 97 -2.84 -14.14 -5.68
N GLN A 98 -3.63 -13.66 -4.71
CA GLN A 98 -4.91 -13.01 -4.96
C GLN A 98 -4.82 -11.49 -5.14
N SER A 99 -3.64 -10.90 -4.89
CA SER A 99 -3.47 -9.45 -5.01
C SER A 99 -3.36 -9.02 -6.46
N VAL A 100 -3.79 -7.80 -6.74
CA VAL A 100 -3.59 -7.13 -8.03
C VAL A 100 -2.97 -5.75 -7.81
N PRO A 101 -2.09 -5.30 -8.71
CA PRO A 101 -1.60 -3.93 -8.67
C PRO A 101 -2.77 -2.96 -8.88
N LEU A 102 -2.77 -1.85 -8.14
CA LEU A 102 -3.79 -0.80 -8.23
C LEU A 102 -3.09 0.55 -8.42
N CYS A 103 -3.36 1.22 -9.53
CA CYS A 103 -2.75 2.52 -9.83
C CYS A 103 -3.63 3.35 -10.75
N GLY A 104 -3.24 4.59 -11.01
CA GLY A 104 -3.93 5.44 -11.97
C GLY A 104 -3.81 4.89 -13.40
N THR A 105 -4.81 5.16 -14.24
CA THR A 105 -4.90 4.64 -15.63
C THR A 105 -3.62 4.88 -16.43
N VAL A 106 -3.05 6.08 -16.35
CA VAL A 106 -1.81 6.41 -17.11
C VAL A 106 -0.63 5.57 -16.63
N ALA A 107 -0.43 5.45 -15.31
CA ALA A 107 0.64 4.64 -14.73
C ALA A 107 0.48 3.15 -15.09
N ALA A 108 -0.75 2.66 -15.12
CA ALA A 108 -1.06 1.31 -15.54
C ALA A 108 -0.61 1.06 -16.99
N MET A 109 -1.07 1.88 -17.94
CA MET A 109 -0.82 1.70 -19.38
C MET A 109 0.63 1.93 -19.78
N VAL A 110 1.33 2.86 -19.12
CA VAL A 110 2.68 3.29 -19.53
C VAL A 110 3.77 2.46 -18.86
N SER A 111 3.49 1.93 -17.66
CA SER A 111 4.56 1.33 -16.86
C SER A 111 4.18 0.02 -16.18
N ILE A 112 3.07 -0.01 -15.45
CA ILE A 112 2.76 -1.18 -14.59
C ILE A 112 2.36 -2.39 -15.40
N ASP A 113 1.70 -2.22 -16.55
CA ASP A 113 1.31 -3.32 -17.44
C ASP A 113 2.53 -4.06 -18.02
N ASP A 114 3.67 -3.36 -18.19
CA ASP A 114 4.95 -3.94 -18.62
C ASP A 114 5.79 -4.46 -17.44
N LEU A 115 5.72 -3.80 -16.29
CA LEU A 115 6.58 -4.08 -15.14
C LEU A 115 6.08 -5.22 -14.25
N ALA A 116 4.75 -5.34 -14.10
CA ALA A 116 4.15 -6.24 -13.12
C ALA A 116 3.87 -7.63 -13.71
N ASP A 117 4.17 -8.67 -12.94
CA ASP A 117 3.87 -10.07 -13.30
C ASP A 117 2.36 -10.39 -13.37
N ARG A 118 1.52 -9.38 -13.11
CA ARG A 118 0.06 -9.49 -13.16
C ARG A 118 -0.57 -8.18 -13.60
N ALA A 119 -1.59 -8.27 -14.46
CA ALA A 119 -2.30 -7.11 -14.99
C ALA A 119 -2.86 -6.21 -13.87
N PRO A 120 -2.67 -4.88 -13.95
CA PRO A 120 -3.17 -3.94 -12.97
C PRO A 120 -4.68 -3.72 -13.07
N ALA A 121 -5.32 -3.44 -11.93
CA ALA A 121 -6.61 -2.79 -11.89
C ALA A 121 -6.42 -1.27 -12.01
N HIS A 122 -7.28 -0.62 -12.78
CA HIS A 122 -7.20 0.81 -13.03
C HIS A 122 -8.16 1.59 -12.12
N LEU A 123 -7.65 2.65 -11.52
CA LEU A 123 -8.50 3.70 -10.97
C LEU A 123 -8.84 4.67 -12.11
N PRO A 124 -10.13 4.86 -12.44
CA PRO A 124 -10.52 5.81 -13.48
C PRO A 124 -10.04 7.20 -13.11
N MET A 125 -9.51 7.92 -14.10
CA MET A 125 -9.09 9.31 -13.95
C MET A 125 -10.35 10.19 -14.03
N GLU A 126 -11.12 10.25 -12.94
CA GLU A 126 -12.18 11.24 -12.83
C GLU A 126 -11.55 12.59 -12.48
N SER A 127 -11.76 13.55 -13.34
CA SER A 127 -11.42 14.95 -13.11
C SER A 127 -12.19 15.48 -11.90
N GLY A 128 -11.54 15.56 -10.75
CA GLY A 128 -12.06 16.18 -9.56
C GLY A 128 -12.78 15.23 -8.61
N SER A 129 -12.09 14.92 -7.55
CA SER A 129 -12.63 14.54 -6.25
C SER A 129 -13.57 13.33 -6.17
N ARG A 130 -13.04 12.17 -5.88
CA ARG A 130 -13.52 11.29 -4.80
C ARG A 130 -12.70 10.01 -4.77
N TRP A 131 -11.82 9.91 -3.82
CA TRP A 131 -11.23 8.65 -3.36
C TRP A 131 -12.29 7.71 -2.73
N ALA A 132 -13.55 8.10 -2.77
CA ALA A 132 -14.70 7.43 -2.18
C ALA A 132 -15.42 6.44 -3.13
N SER A 133 -14.82 6.08 -4.27
CA SER A 133 -15.47 5.19 -5.25
C SER A 133 -14.62 3.97 -5.58
N ILE A 134 -13.81 3.48 -4.64
CA ILE A 134 -13.46 2.06 -4.67
C ILE A 134 -14.77 1.35 -4.32
N PRO A 135 -15.36 0.54 -5.21
CA PRO A 135 -16.56 -0.18 -4.86
C PRO A 135 -16.22 -1.05 -3.64
N CYS A 136 -16.81 -0.75 -2.50
CA CYS A 136 -16.85 -1.70 -1.38
C CYS A 136 -17.73 -2.86 -1.85
N VAL A 137 -17.14 -3.80 -2.59
CA VAL A 137 -17.84 -5.01 -3.02
C VAL A 137 -17.88 -5.93 -1.81
N GLY A 138 -18.95 -5.83 -1.05
CA GLY A 138 -19.33 -6.87 -0.10
C GLY A 138 -19.32 -6.54 1.39
N SER A 139 -19.23 -5.31 1.84
CA SER A 139 -19.44 -5.00 3.28
C SER A 139 -20.90 -4.64 3.57
N THR A 140 -21.63 -5.52 4.23
CA THR A 140 -22.98 -5.25 4.75
C THR A 140 -23.00 -4.43 6.04
N HIS A 141 -21.85 -4.00 6.54
CA HIS A 141 -21.75 -3.25 7.81
C HIS A 141 -20.59 -2.27 7.81
N ARG A 142 -20.76 -1.15 7.13
CA ARG A 142 -20.36 0.22 7.55
C ARG A 142 -20.79 1.21 6.48
N THR A 143 -21.77 2.03 6.80
CA THR A 143 -22.09 3.23 6.05
C THR A 143 -20.88 4.17 6.12
N CYS A 144 -20.19 4.40 5.01
CA CYS A 144 -19.35 5.56 4.84
C CYS A 144 -20.23 6.79 5.03
N ARG A 145 -20.20 7.38 6.23
CA ARG A 145 -20.83 8.66 6.47
C ARG A 145 -19.99 9.72 5.74
N THR A 146 -20.51 10.22 4.65
CA THR A 146 -20.07 11.50 4.11
C THR A 146 -20.33 12.58 5.17
N PRO A 147 -19.36 13.47 5.48
CA PRO A 147 -19.65 14.66 6.27
C PRO A 147 -20.71 15.48 5.54
N GLY A 148 -21.80 15.81 6.25
CA GLY A 148 -22.97 16.43 5.69
C GLY A 148 -22.69 17.72 4.93
N SER A 149 -23.29 17.85 3.77
CA SER A 149 -23.61 19.13 3.17
C SER A 149 -24.66 19.80 4.05
N ALA A 150 -24.25 20.81 4.82
CA ALA A 150 -25.18 21.75 5.40
C ALA A 150 -25.77 22.56 4.23
N ALA A 151 -27.06 22.42 4.04
CA ALA A 151 -27.83 23.29 3.19
C ALA A 151 -27.91 24.69 3.84
N ILE A 152 -27.63 25.71 3.06
CA ILE A 152 -28.20 27.03 3.18
C ILE A 152 -28.90 27.34 1.85
#